data_ab188e3be82386d17e746b3aed13fd34
#
_entry.id   ab188e3be82386d17e746b3aed13fd34
#
_cell.length_a   1.000
_cell.length_b   1.000
_cell.length_c   1.000
_cell.angle_alpha   90.00
_cell.angle_beta   90.00
_cell.angle_gamma   90.00
#
_symmetry.space_group_name_H-M   'P 1'
#
loop_
_entity.id
_entity.type
_entity.pdbx_description
1 polymer ?
#
loop_
_entity_poly.entity_id
_entity_poly.type
_entity_poly.pdbx_seq_one_letter_code
_entity_poly.pdbx_strand_id
1 'polypeptide(L)'
;MSLEQLLEQRLSLAEIGRRIGLHESTVGYWVRKHGLTAVNHSKYAAKGGLASDQLAPLVADGLSTGQIAEAVGLSKTTVRHWLREYGLETQWAARRVASESQQFRLELHCPHHGRTTFKRRSAGGYRCARCRAEAVARRRRKIKRVLVIEAGGCCGLCGYDRCVGALEFHHVVPSEKRFALSHRGVTRSLEKARAEARKCVLLCANCHAEVEAGMATLP
;
A
#
# COMPACT_ATOMS: atom_id res chain seq x y z
N MET A 1 -59.37 8.54 -13.40
CA MET A 1 -58.41 8.07 -12.38
C MET A 1 -57.39 9.20 -12.20
N SER A 2 -57.24 9.72 -10.96
CA SER A 2 -56.35 10.84 -10.71
C SER A 2 -54.89 10.39 -10.65
N LEU A 3 -53.93 11.33 -10.81
CA LEU A 3 -52.49 11.07 -10.73
C LEU A 3 -52.12 10.53 -9.34
N GLU A 4 -52.78 11.02 -8.29
CA GLU A 4 -52.62 10.58 -6.91
C GLU A 4 -52.99 9.10 -6.74
N GLN A 5 -54.15 8.68 -7.25
CA GLN A 5 -54.60 7.29 -7.19
C GLN A 5 -53.64 6.32 -7.91
N LEU A 6 -53.01 6.77 -9.00
CA LEU A 6 -52.02 5.98 -9.72
C LEU A 6 -50.68 5.85 -8.96
N LEU A 7 -50.27 6.89 -8.24
CA LEU A 7 -49.10 6.87 -7.36
C LEU A 7 -49.33 6.01 -6.10
N GLU A 8 -50.52 6.02 -5.52
CA GLU A 8 -50.91 5.14 -4.41
C GLU A 8 -50.83 3.65 -4.77
N GLN A 9 -51.12 3.31 -6.04
CA GLN A 9 -50.91 1.96 -6.58
C GLN A 9 -49.45 1.58 -6.79
N ARG A 10 -48.52 2.42 -6.33
CA ARG A 10 -47.06 2.22 -6.46
C ARG A 10 -46.54 2.05 -7.90
N LEU A 11 -47.24 2.61 -8.87
CA LEU A 11 -46.80 2.58 -10.27
C LEU A 11 -45.66 3.53 -10.48
N SER A 12 -44.67 3.13 -11.33
CA SER A 12 -43.59 3.99 -11.77
C SER A 12 -44.10 5.09 -12.72
N LEU A 13 -43.33 6.20 -12.84
CA LEU A 13 -43.71 7.28 -13.77
C LEU A 13 -43.88 6.79 -15.21
N ALA A 14 -43.05 5.83 -15.64
CA ALA A 14 -43.15 5.20 -16.95
C ALA A 14 -44.43 4.37 -17.13
N GLU A 15 -44.87 3.64 -16.09
CA GLU A 15 -46.13 2.87 -16.11
C GLU A 15 -47.35 3.78 -16.09
N ILE A 16 -47.30 4.83 -15.28
CA ILE A 16 -48.34 5.87 -15.30
C ILE A 16 -48.42 6.50 -16.67
N GLY A 17 -47.26 6.87 -17.25
CA GLY A 17 -47.21 7.46 -18.60
C GLY A 17 -47.84 6.57 -19.66
N ARG A 18 -47.56 5.29 -19.64
CA ARG A 18 -48.20 4.29 -20.55
C ARG A 18 -49.70 4.20 -20.37
N ARG A 19 -50.21 4.26 -19.13
CA ARG A 19 -51.64 4.18 -18.83
C ARG A 19 -52.42 5.41 -19.27
N ILE A 20 -51.85 6.59 -19.16
CA ILE A 20 -52.55 7.85 -19.48
C ILE A 20 -52.13 8.45 -20.84
N GLY A 21 -51.29 7.73 -21.62
CA GLY A 21 -50.84 8.17 -22.95
C GLY A 21 -49.87 9.34 -22.94
N LEU A 22 -49.11 9.54 -21.87
CA LEU A 22 -48.13 10.61 -21.75
C LEU A 22 -46.70 10.07 -21.57
N HIS A 23 -45.72 10.84 -21.99
CA HIS A 23 -44.32 10.50 -21.75
C HIS A 23 -43.99 10.63 -20.25
N GLU A 24 -43.10 9.77 -19.72
CA GLU A 24 -42.75 9.74 -18.30
C GLU A 24 -42.22 11.08 -17.77
N SER A 25 -41.50 11.85 -18.60
CA SER A 25 -41.02 13.20 -18.25
C SER A 25 -42.19 14.18 -18.01
N THR A 26 -43.26 14.08 -18.79
CA THR A 26 -44.48 14.88 -18.61
C THR A 26 -45.17 14.49 -17.32
N VAL A 27 -45.30 13.21 -17.04
CA VAL A 27 -45.85 12.72 -15.75
C VAL A 27 -44.98 13.23 -14.59
N GLY A 28 -43.68 13.14 -14.68
CA GLY A 28 -42.74 13.66 -13.68
C GLY A 28 -42.86 15.17 -13.46
N TYR A 29 -43.14 15.95 -14.52
CA TYR A 29 -43.43 17.38 -14.40
C TYR A 29 -44.67 17.63 -13.59
N TRP A 30 -45.81 16.93 -13.87
CA TRP A 30 -47.07 17.09 -13.17
C TRP A 30 -46.96 16.62 -11.71
N VAL A 31 -46.26 15.50 -11.43
CA VAL A 31 -45.97 15.02 -10.07
C VAL A 31 -45.30 16.12 -9.25
N ARG A 32 -44.24 16.76 -9.76
CA ARG A 32 -43.55 17.87 -9.08
C ARG A 32 -44.45 19.10 -8.94
N LYS A 33 -45.18 19.47 -10.00
CA LYS A 33 -46.06 20.65 -10.00
C LYS A 33 -47.15 20.56 -8.94
N HIS A 34 -47.65 19.36 -8.68
CA HIS A 34 -48.70 19.10 -7.68
C HIS A 34 -48.13 18.69 -6.30
N GLY A 35 -46.83 18.78 -6.07
CA GLY A 35 -46.21 18.44 -4.79
C GLY A 35 -46.30 16.95 -4.44
N LEU A 36 -46.57 16.08 -5.42
CA LEU A 36 -46.68 14.64 -5.22
C LEU A 36 -45.32 13.97 -5.24
N THR A 37 -45.20 12.80 -4.61
CA THR A 37 -43.95 12.03 -4.52
C THR A 37 -44.05 10.76 -5.35
N ALA A 38 -43.13 10.58 -6.29
CA ALA A 38 -43.02 9.35 -7.08
C ALA A 38 -42.50 8.19 -6.22
N VAL A 39 -42.94 6.96 -6.53
CA VAL A 39 -42.56 5.73 -5.78
C VAL A 39 -41.04 5.55 -5.62
N ASN A 40 -40.28 5.94 -6.61
CA ASN A 40 -38.80 5.81 -6.58
C ASN A 40 -38.10 7.12 -6.21
N HIS A 41 -38.82 8.14 -5.70
CA HIS A 41 -38.24 9.44 -5.36
C HIS A 41 -37.10 9.33 -4.37
N SER A 42 -37.23 8.53 -3.32
CA SER A 42 -36.18 8.31 -2.31
C SER A 42 -34.94 7.62 -2.86
N LYS A 43 -35.12 6.74 -3.87
CA LYS A 43 -33.98 6.06 -4.55
C LYS A 43 -33.16 7.03 -5.40
N TYR A 44 -33.81 8.05 -6.00
CA TYR A 44 -33.17 9.04 -6.88
C TYR A 44 -33.04 10.43 -6.22
N ALA A 45 -33.52 10.58 -4.98
CA ALA A 45 -33.34 11.82 -4.23
C ALA A 45 -31.84 12.12 -4.09
N ALA A 46 -31.48 13.39 -4.24
CA ALA A 46 -30.11 13.84 -3.98
C ALA A 46 -29.77 13.51 -2.50
N LYS A 47 -28.89 12.56 -2.30
CA LYS A 47 -28.35 12.23 -0.98
C LYS A 47 -27.41 13.36 -0.61
N GLY A 48 -27.87 14.38 0.07
CA GLY A 48 -27.17 15.55 0.62
C GLY A 48 -25.74 15.84 0.13
N GLY A 49 -25.34 17.08 0.15
CA GLY A 49 -23.94 17.45 -0.15
C GLY A 49 -23.00 16.87 0.89
N LEU A 50 -21.83 16.40 0.47
CA LEU A 50 -20.76 16.02 1.37
C LEU A 50 -19.96 17.28 1.70
N ALA A 51 -19.82 17.62 2.97
CA ALA A 51 -19.09 18.82 3.37
C ALA A 51 -17.56 18.60 3.30
N SER A 52 -16.81 19.68 3.06
CA SER A 52 -15.34 19.61 2.92
C SER A 52 -14.66 19.11 4.18
N ASP A 53 -15.18 19.47 5.36
CA ASP A 53 -14.69 19.04 6.67
C ASP A 53 -14.84 17.53 6.93
N GLN A 54 -15.80 16.90 6.29
CA GLN A 54 -15.98 15.45 6.31
C GLN A 54 -15.01 14.73 5.37
N LEU A 55 -14.65 15.34 4.24
CA LEU A 55 -13.76 14.75 3.25
C LEU A 55 -12.28 14.96 3.55
N ALA A 56 -11.92 16.16 4.02
CA ALA A 56 -10.52 16.53 4.21
C ALA A 56 -9.75 15.58 5.17
N PRO A 57 -10.29 15.16 6.32
CA PRO A 57 -9.63 14.17 7.19
C PRO A 57 -9.41 12.83 6.50
N LEU A 58 -10.42 12.31 5.79
CA LEU A 58 -10.34 11.02 5.08
C LEU A 58 -9.30 11.02 3.96
N VAL A 59 -9.15 12.17 3.30
CA VAL A 59 -8.09 12.37 2.29
C VAL A 59 -6.72 12.47 2.97
N ALA A 60 -6.62 13.18 4.10
CA ALA A 60 -5.38 13.32 4.88
C ALA A 60 -4.91 11.96 5.43
N ASP A 61 -5.84 11.10 5.85
CA ASP A 61 -5.57 9.71 6.28
C ASP A 61 -5.18 8.80 5.12
N GLY A 62 -5.20 9.33 3.90
CA GLY A 62 -4.73 8.63 2.72
C GLY A 62 -5.69 7.60 2.13
N LEU A 63 -6.96 7.69 2.45
CA LEU A 63 -7.96 6.78 1.90
C LEU A 63 -8.10 6.98 0.38
N SER A 64 -8.31 5.87 -0.31
CA SER A 64 -8.68 5.89 -1.73
C SER A 64 -10.12 6.38 -1.90
N THR A 65 -10.47 6.90 -3.08
CA THR A 65 -11.86 7.29 -3.41
C THR A 65 -12.88 6.16 -3.13
N GLY A 66 -12.45 4.89 -3.27
CA GLY A 66 -13.29 3.72 -2.96
C GLY A 66 -13.56 3.58 -1.47
N GLN A 67 -12.52 3.67 -0.64
CA GLN A 67 -12.62 3.61 0.81
C GLN A 67 -13.40 4.80 1.40
N ILE A 68 -13.17 6.01 0.84
CA ILE A 68 -13.97 7.19 1.21
C ILE A 68 -15.45 6.95 0.87
N ALA A 69 -15.76 6.43 -0.33
CA ALA A 69 -17.13 6.15 -0.76
C ALA A 69 -17.84 5.16 0.18
N GLU A 70 -17.11 4.14 0.63
CA GLU A 70 -17.60 3.16 1.61
C GLU A 70 -17.82 3.79 2.99
N ALA A 71 -16.86 4.57 3.48
CA ALA A 71 -16.95 5.25 4.78
C ALA A 71 -18.10 6.24 4.89
N VAL A 72 -18.42 6.97 3.80
CA VAL A 72 -19.50 7.98 3.77
C VAL A 72 -20.81 7.43 3.20
N GLY A 73 -20.89 6.16 2.81
CA GLY A 73 -22.09 5.53 2.27
C GLY A 73 -22.56 6.10 0.91
N LEU A 74 -21.64 6.67 0.11
CA LEU A 74 -21.94 7.29 -1.18
C LEU A 74 -21.28 6.56 -2.35
N SER A 75 -21.71 6.87 -3.59
CA SER A 75 -21.04 6.32 -4.77
C SER A 75 -19.65 6.92 -4.99
N LYS A 76 -18.72 6.15 -5.58
CA LYS A 76 -17.40 6.66 -5.99
C LYS A 76 -17.50 7.88 -6.92
N THR A 77 -18.55 7.95 -7.73
CA THR A 77 -18.79 9.08 -8.65
C THR A 77 -19.15 10.34 -7.86
N THR A 78 -20.02 10.22 -6.85
CA THR A 78 -20.39 11.32 -5.96
C THR A 78 -19.20 11.84 -5.18
N VAL A 79 -18.37 10.93 -4.61
CA VAL A 79 -17.16 11.31 -3.89
C VAL A 79 -16.17 12.02 -4.81
N ARG A 80 -15.95 11.52 -6.04
CA ARG A 80 -15.08 12.21 -7.02
C ARG A 80 -15.57 13.61 -7.39
N HIS A 81 -16.89 13.80 -7.48
CA HIS A 81 -17.47 15.12 -7.73
C HIS A 81 -17.10 16.07 -6.59
N TRP A 82 -17.34 15.72 -5.35
CA TRP A 82 -17.07 16.56 -4.20
C TRP A 82 -15.57 16.78 -3.96
N LEU A 83 -14.73 15.77 -4.16
CA LEU A 83 -13.27 15.94 -4.11
C LEU A 83 -12.81 16.99 -5.11
N ARG A 84 -13.36 17.00 -6.33
CA ARG A 84 -13.02 18.00 -7.34
C ARG A 84 -13.53 19.39 -6.96
N GLU A 85 -14.76 19.47 -6.47
CA GLU A 85 -15.38 20.72 -6.07
C GLU A 85 -14.60 21.43 -4.95
N TYR A 86 -14.06 20.66 -4.01
CA TYR A 86 -13.24 21.18 -2.91
C TYR A 86 -11.74 21.24 -3.19
N GLY A 87 -11.29 20.89 -4.39
CA GLY A 87 -9.87 20.86 -4.73
C GLY A 87 -9.06 19.83 -3.92
N LEU A 88 -9.72 18.79 -3.39
CA LEU A 88 -9.08 17.75 -2.60
C LEU A 88 -8.58 16.62 -3.52
N GLU A 89 -7.30 16.26 -3.38
CA GLU A 89 -6.70 15.17 -4.15
C GLU A 89 -6.40 13.96 -3.27
N THR A 90 -6.94 12.79 -3.63
CA THR A 90 -6.54 11.54 -2.99
C THR A 90 -5.09 11.21 -3.36
N GLN A 91 -4.40 10.45 -2.51
CA GLN A 91 -3.02 10.02 -2.78
C GLN A 91 -2.86 9.25 -4.09
N TRP A 92 -3.91 8.55 -4.55
CA TRP A 92 -3.90 7.86 -5.82
C TRP A 92 -3.91 8.85 -7.00
N ALA A 93 -4.65 9.96 -6.90
CA ALA A 93 -4.63 11.04 -7.88
C ALA A 93 -3.25 11.71 -7.89
N ALA A 94 -2.75 12.10 -6.72
CA ALA A 94 -1.42 12.67 -6.56
C ALA A 94 -0.30 11.75 -7.09
N ARG A 95 -0.38 10.44 -6.83
CA ARG A 95 0.58 9.46 -7.37
C ARG A 95 0.52 9.31 -8.87
N ARG A 96 -0.66 9.45 -9.48
CA ARG A 96 -0.82 9.41 -10.94
C ARG A 96 -0.20 10.64 -11.59
N VAL A 97 -0.51 11.83 -11.09
CA VAL A 97 0.12 13.09 -11.53
C VAL A 97 1.63 13.05 -11.31
N ALA A 98 2.07 12.55 -10.16
CA ALA A 98 3.48 12.36 -9.86
C ALA A 98 4.16 11.33 -10.77
N SER A 99 3.44 10.32 -11.28
CA SER A 99 4.00 9.35 -12.24
C SER A 99 4.33 9.98 -13.60
N GLU A 100 3.64 11.04 -13.96
CA GLU A 100 3.88 11.85 -15.15
C GLU A 100 5.05 12.83 -14.94
N SER A 101 5.36 13.18 -13.70
CA SER A 101 6.51 14.02 -13.37
C SER A 101 7.80 13.20 -13.51
N GLN A 102 8.86 13.83 -14.02
CA GLN A 102 10.18 13.21 -14.11
C GLN A 102 11.01 13.35 -12.83
N GLN A 103 10.44 13.85 -11.76
CA GLN A 103 11.14 14.07 -10.50
C GLN A 103 11.62 12.75 -9.89
N PHE A 104 12.87 12.71 -9.44
CA PHE A 104 13.47 11.53 -8.83
C PHE A 104 12.92 11.23 -7.43
N ARG A 105 12.50 12.28 -6.70
CA ARG A 105 11.96 12.20 -5.33
C ARG A 105 10.73 13.07 -5.19
N LEU A 106 9.74 12.58 -4.43
CA LEU A 106 8.52 13.29 -4.09
C LEU A 106 8.16 13.06 -2.63
N GLU A 107 7.56 14.05 -1.99
CA GLU A 107 6.97 13.90 -0.67
C GLU A 107 5.51 13.47 -0.81
N LEU A 108 5.21 12.23 -0.46
CA LEU A 108 3.87 11.66 -0.52
C LEU A 108 3.54 10.97 0.80
N HIS A 109 2.27 10.74 1.05
CA HIS A 109 1.82 10.01 2.22
C HIS A 109 1.97 8.49 2.02
N CYS A 110 2.54 7.81 3.00
CA CYS A 110 2.65 6.37 3.07
C CYS A 110 1.71 5.85 4.17
N PRO A 111 0.89 4.81 3.92
CA PRO A 111 0.00 4.25 4.95
C PRO A 111 0.73 3.78 6.21
N HIS A 112 2.02 3.41 6.09
CA HIS A 112 2.83 2.90 7.21
C HIS A 112 3.73 3.97 7.86
N HIS A 113 4.01 5.10 7.16
CA HIS A 113 5.04 6.05 7.60
C HIS A 113 4.57 7.50 7.58
N GLY A 114 3.29 7.77 7.31
CA GLY A 114 2.78 9.11 7.13
C GLY A 114 3.44 9.84 5.95
N ARG A 115 3.56 11.16 6.03
CA ARG A 115 4.21 11.98 4.99
C ARG A 115 5.71 11.69 4.95
N THR A 116 6.23 11.26 3.82
CA THR A 116 7.63 10.83 3.67
C THR A 116 8.08 10.81 2.22
N THR A 117 9.38 10.73 2.00
CA THR A 117 10.00 10.68 0.68
C THR A 117 9.67 9.41 -0.07
N PHE A 118 9.15 9.57 -1.28
CA PHE A 118 9.01 8.50 -2.27
C PHE A 118 10.07 8.66 -3.36
N LYS A 119 10.65 7.54 -3.79
CA LYS A 119 11.64 7.50 -4.87
C LYS A 119 11.05 6.86 -6.12
N ARG A 120 11.37 7.43 -7.28
CA ARG A 120 10.97 6.89 -8.58
C ARG A 120 11.61 5.51 -8.81
N ARG A 121 10.83 4.60 -9.37
CA ARG A 121 11.28 3.25 -9.75
C ARG A 121 11.69 3.24 -11.22
N SER A 122 12.68 2.41 -11.58
CA SER A 122 13.06 2.18 -12.99
C SER A 122 11.90 1.66 -13.85
N ALA A 123 11.05 0.80 -13.27
CA ALA A 123 9.86 0.26 -13.92
C ALA A 123 8.63 1.20 -13.87
N GLY A 124 8.82 2.49 -13.56
CA GLY A 124 7.76 3.48 -13.39
C GLY A 124 7.12 3.51 -11.99
N GLY A 125 6.46 4.63 -11.69
CA GLY A 125 5.82 4.89 -10.41
C GLY A 125 6.81 5.18 -9.26
N TYR A 126 6.25 5.40 -8.07
CA TYR A 126 7.00 5.79 -6.87
C TYR A 126 6.84 4.78 -5.74
N ARG A 127 7.85 4.66 -4.89
CA ARG A 127 7.84 3.80 -3.71
C ARG A 127 8.38 4.54 -2.50
N CYS A 128 7.70 4.41 -1.37
CA CYS A 128 8.16 4.94 -0.10
C CYS A 128 9.57 4.44 0.22
N ALA A 129 10.48 5.37 0.51
CA ALA A 129 11.88 5.07 0.79
C ALA A 129 12.04 4.23 2.07
N ARG A 130 11.24 4.54 3.12
CA ARG A 130 11.24 3.80 4.40
C ARG A 130 10.71 2.38 4.24
N CYS A 131 9.55 2.17 3.58
CA CYS A 131 9.04 0.82 3.28
C CYS A 131 10.07 -0.02 2.50
N ARG A 132 10.80 0.61 1.55
CA ARG A 132 11.85 -0.08 0.81
C ARG A 132 13.01 -0.48 1.71
N ALA A 133 13.48 0.42 2.56
CA ALA A 133 14.58 0.15 3.49
C ALA A 133 14.23 -0.99 4.45
N GLU A 134 13.04 -0.98 5.03
CA GLU A 134 12.55 -2.04 5.92
C GLU A 134 12.39 -3.39 5.21
N ALA A 135 11.85 -3.39 4.00
CA ALA A 135 11.74 -4.62 3.21
C ALA A 135 13.12 -5.23 2.91
N VAL A 136 14.12 -4.39 2.58
CA VAL A 136 15.50 -4.82 2.39
C VAL A 136 16.08 -5.35 3.70
N ALA A 137 15.88 -4.66 4.82
CA ALA A 137 16.35 -5.09 6.14
C ALA A 137 15.71 -6.44 6.57
N ARG A 138 14.40 -6.61 6.37
CA ARG A 138 13.72 -7.90 6.64
C ARG A 138 14.29 -9.03 5.78
N ARG A 139 14.50 -8.79 4.49
CA ARG A 139 15.08 -9.78 3.59
C ARG A 139 16.50 -10.16 4.01
N ARG A 140 17.33 -9.20 4.37
CA ARG A 140 18.71 -9.44 4.85
C ARG A 140 18.71 -10.31 6.10
N ARG A 141 17.89 -9.98 7.10
CA ARG A 141 17.75 -10.79 8.32
C ARG A 141 17.29 -12.22 8.03
N LYS A 142 16.33 -12.38 7.11
CA LYS A 142 15.85 -13.71 6.69
C LYS A 142 16.98 -14.52 6.06
N ILE A 143 17.72 -13.95 5.11
CA ILE A 143 18.84 -14.63 4.44
C ILE A 143 19.94 -14.97 5.45
N LYS A 144 20.36 -14.03 6.33
CA LYS A 144 21.34 -14.31 7.37
C LYS A 144 20.91 -15.47 8.24
N ARG A 145 19.65 -15.50 8.72
CA ARG A 145 19.13 -16.61 9.54
C ARG A 145 19.23 -17.95 8.81
N VAL A 146 18.83 -18.01 7.53
CA VAL A 146 18.93 -19.25 6.74
C VAL A 146 20.37 -19.72 6.63
N LEU A 147 21.29 -18.83 6.25
CA LEU A 147 22.70 -19.18 6.10
C LEU A 147 23.35 -19.63 7.42
N VAL A 148 23.03 -18.99 8.54
CA VAL A 148 23.53 -19.37 9.87
C VAL A 148 23.05 -20.78 10.26
N ILE A 149 21.75 -21.08 10.02
CA ILE A 149 21.21 -22.44 10.29
C ILE A 149 21.90 -23.48 9.40
N GLU A 150 22.08 -23.19 8.12
CA GLU A 150 22.75 -24.10 7.17
C GLU A 150 24.25 -24.29 7.48
N ALA A 151 24.87 -23.34 8.18
CA ALA A 151 26.27 -23.42 8.64
C ALA A 151 26.44 -24.03 10.04
N GLY A 152 25.40 -24.70 10.57
CA GLY A 152 25.46 -25.38 11.87
C GLY A 152 24.92 -24.57 13.06
N GLY A 153 24.55 -23.28 12.86
CA GLY A 153 23.85 -22.46 13.87
C GLY A 153 24.70 -21.91 14.99
N CYS A 154 25.97 -22.30 15.13
CA CYS A 154 26.86 -21.94 16.23
C CYS A 154 28.25 -21.51 15.74
N CYS A 155 29.00 -20.86 16.62
CA CYS A 155 30.40 -20.50 16.38
C CYS A 155 31.26 -21.76 16.27
N GLY A 156 32.03 -21.89 15.18
CA GLY A 156 32.93 -23.05 14.97
C GLY A 156 34.08 -23.17 15.98
N LEU A 157 34.43 -22.09 16.70
CA LEU A 157 35.52 -22.11 17.70
C LEU A 157 34.97 -22.30 19.14
N CYS A 158 33.98 -21.55 19.57
CA CYS A 158 33.56 -21.55 20.97
C CYS A 158 32.13 -22.11 21.21
N GLY A 159 31.45 -22.52 20.12
CA GLY A 159 30.09 -23.08 20.22
C GLY A 159 28.96 -22.05 20.50
N TYR A 160 29.25 -20.74 20.53
CA TYR A 160 28.24 -19.72 20.81
C TYR A 160 27.10 -19.74 19.79
N ASP A 161 25.84 -19.82 20.26
CA ASP A 161 24.64 -19.98 19.43
C ASP A 161 23.48 -19.05 19.83
N ARG A 162 23.61 -18.26 20.93
CA ARG A 162 22.50 -17.52 21.55
C ARG A 162 21.94 -16.37 20.71
N CYS A 163 22.74 -15.76 19.83
CA CYS A 163 22.31 -14.62 19.03
C CYS A 163 22.79 -14.71 17.58
N VAL A 164 21.88 -14.95 16.65
CA VAL A 164 22.19 -14.97 15.19
C VAL A 164 22.84 -13.67 14.73
N GLY A 165 22.52 -12.54 15.37
CA GLY A 165 23.12 -11.23 15.07
C GLY A 165 24.61 -11.18 15.32
N ALA A 166 25.09 -11.87 16.33
CA ALA A 166 26.49 -11.93 16.73
C ALA A 166 27.33 -12.99 16.00
N LEU A 167 26.70 -13.81 15.16
CA LEU A 167 27.40 -14.78 14.32
C LEU A 167 27.77 -14.15 12.98
N GLU A 168 28.99 -14.33 12.55
CA GLU A 168 29.58 -13.74 11.34
C GLU A 168 30.25 -14.81 10.47
N PHE A 169 30.26 -14.59 9.16
CA PHE A 169 30.92 -15.48 8.20
C PHE A 169 32.33 -14.99 7.93
N HIS A 170 33.33 -15.74 8.36
CA HIS A 170 34.74 -15.49 8.12
C HIS A 170 35.24 -16.31 6.92
N HIS A 171 35.77 -15.68 5.88
CA HIS A 171 36.31 -16.38 4.71
C HIS A 171 37.59 -17.09 5.06
N VAL A 172 37.66 -18.41 4.86
CA VAL A 172 38.83 -19.22 5.12
C VAL A 172 40.03 -18.76 4.23
N VAL A 173 39.74 -18.48 2.97
CA VAL A 173 40.68 -17.94 2.02
C VAL A 173 40.23 -16.53 1.59
N PRO A 174 40.87 -15.45 2.09
CA PRO A 174 40.43 -14.07 1.82
C PRO A 174 40.42 -13.72 0.32
N SER A 175 41.33 -14.26 -0.50
CA SER A 175 41.39 -14.03 -1.94
C SER A 175 40.19 -14.60 -2.73
N GLU A 176 39.46 -15.57 -2.19
CA GLU A 176 38.27 -16.15 -2.81
C GLU A 176 36.98 -15.39 -2.52
N LYS A 177 37.05 -14.36 -1.66
CA LYS A 177 35.92 -13.53 -1.29
C LYS A 177 35.37 -12.75 -2.48
N ARG A 178 34.17 -13.06 -2.92
CA ARG A 178 33.47 -12.33 -3.97
C ARG A 178 32.64 -11.16 -3.43
N PHE A 179 32.07 -11.29 -2.22
CA PHE A 179 31.31 -10.24 -1.54
C PHE A 179 31.14 -10.54 -0.04
N ALA A 180 30.86 -9.51 0.72
CA ALA A 180 30.64 -9.67 2.15
C ALA A 180 29.26 -10.28 2.43
N LEU A 181 29.18 -11.28 3.34
CA LEU A 181 27.98 -11.87 3.87
C LEU A 181 27.43 -11.11 5.09
N SER A 182 27.96 -9.92 5.39
CA SER A 182 27.45 -9.05 6.45
C SER A 182 26.03 -8.57 6.15
N HIS A 183 25.35 -8.06 7.19
CA HIS A 183 23.99 -7.53 7.06
C HIS A 183 23.83 -6.45 5.96
N ARG A 184 24.90 -5.78 5.55
CA ARG A 184 24.92 -4.79 4.46
C ARG A 184 25.08 -5.42 3.07
N GLY A 185 25.73 -6.59 2.95
CA GLY A 185 26.09 -7.22 1.66
C GLY A 185 25.04 -8.17 1.08
N VAL A 186 24.16 -8.76 1.90
CA VAL A 186 23.24 -9.80 1.47
C VAL A 186 22.00 -9.22 0.76
N THR A 187 22.22 -8.65 -0.42
CA THR A 187 21.13 -8.21 -1.33
C THR A 187 21.03 -9.13 -2.55
N ARG A 188 21.93 -10.09 -2.70
CA ARG A 188 22.01 -11.04 -3.83
C ARG A 188 20.96 -12.17 -3.68
N SER A 189 20.88 -13.06 -4.65
CA SER A 189 20.02 -14.25 -4.55
C SER A 189 20.51 -15.16 -3.41
N LEU A 190 19.59 -15.92 -2.81
CA LEU A 190 19.93 -16.87 -1.73
C LEU A 190 20.97 -17.90 -2.19
N GLU A 191 20.88 -18.38 -3.44
CA GLU A 191 21.86 -19.32 -4.03
C GLU A 191 23.26 -18.73 -4.08
N LYS A 192 23.40 -17.47 -4.55
CA LYS A 192 24.71 -16.80 -4.55
C LYS A 192 25.25 -16.60 -3.14
N ALA A 193 24.37 -16.28 -2.18
CA ALA A 193 24.74 -16.13 -0.79
C ALA A 193 25.17 -17.48 -0.17
N ARG A 194 24.51 -18.59 -0.49
CA ARG A 194 24.91 -19.96 -0.09
C ARG A 194 26.27 -20.36 -0.68
N ALA A 195 26.47 -20.10 -1.96
CA ALA A 195 27.74 -20.39 -2.61
C ALA A 195 28.92 -19.64 -1.97
N GLU A 196 28.69 -18.42 -1.51
CA GLU A 196 29.71 -17.65 -0.79
C GLU A 196 29.89 -18.12 0.65
N ALA A 197 28.79 -18.47 1.35
CA ALA A 197 28.83 -18.97 2.73
C ALA A 197 29.62 -20.29 2.87
N ARG A 198 29.61 -21.14 1.83
CA ARG A 198 30.41 -22.40 1.82
C ARG A 198 31.91 -22.19 1.86
N LYS A 199 32.40 -20.99 1.57
CA LYS A 199 33.80 -20.59 1.66
C LYS A 199 34.18 -20.02 3.02
N CYS A 200 33.22 -19.99 3.95
CA CYS A 200 33.35 -19.33 5.24
C CYS A 200 33.19 -20.32 6.38
N VAL A 201 33.81 -19.99 7.49
CA VAL A 201 33.51 -20.56 8.81
C VAL A 201 32.62 -19.60 9.55
N LEU A 202 31.63 -20.13 10.29
CA LEU A 202 30.74 -19.31 11.12
C LEU A 202 31.40 -19.06 12.47
N LEU A 203 31.64 -17.82 12.83
CA LEU A 203 32.26 -17.40 14.08
C LEU A 203 31.38 -16.42 14.83
N CYS A 204 31.45 -16.37 16.15
CA CYS A 204 30.91 -15.25 16.90
C CYS A 204 31.82 -14.02 16.75
N ALA A 205 31.29 -12.82 17.04
CA ALA A 205 32.03 -11.56 16.85
C ALA A 205 33.36 -11.53 17.60
N ASN A 206 33.46 -12.14 18.79
CA ASN A 206 34.71 -12.21 19.56
C ASN A 206 35.73 -13.12 18.87
N CYS A 207 35.35 -14.37 18.59
CA CYS A 207 36.25 -15.31 17.91
C CYS A 207 36.67 -14.80 16.51
N HIS A 208 35.75 -14.10 15.81
CA HIS A 208 36.06 -13.47 14.52
C HIS A 208 37.16 -12.41 14.66
N ALA A 209 37.06 -11.55 15.70
CA ALA A 209 38.10 -10.56 15.98
C ALA A 209 39.44 -11.19 16.40
N GLU A 210 39.42 -12.26 17.21
CA GLU A 210 40.61 -13.01 17.64
C GLU A 210 41.34 -13.67 16.44
N VAL A 211 40.56 -14.24 15.50
CA VAL A 211 41.13 -14.80 14.27
C VAL A 211 41.75 -13.72 13.39
N GLU A 212 41.05 -12.57 13.22
CA GLU A 212 41.58 -11.44 12.46
C GLU A 212 42.83 -10.82 13.09
N ALA A 213 42.95 -10.86 14.42
CA ALA A 213 44.11 -10.41 15.17
C ALA A 213 45.26 -11.46 15.20
N GLY A 214 45.06 -12.65 14.65
CA GLY A 214 46.05 -13.76 14.70
C GLY A 214 46.16 -14.41 16.08
N MET A 215 45.24 -14.18 17.01
CA MET A 215 45.24 -14.74 18.38
C MET A 215 44.61 -16.12 18.42
N ALA A 216 43.75 -16.45 17.45
CA ALA A 216 43.13 -17.76 17.32
C ALA A 216 43.27 -18.29 15.87
N THR A 217 43.39 -19.61 15.75
CA THR A 217 43.41 -20.29 14.45
C THR A 217 42.07 -20.86 14.07
N LEU A 218 41.76 -20.91 12.79
CA LEU A 218 40.55 -21.57 12.28
C LEU A 218 40.59 -23.08 12.54
N PRO A 219 39.45 -23.73 12.81
CA PRO A 219 39.36 -25.18 13.02
C PRO A 219 39.70 -25.96 11.73
#